data_d48c401bf937f0a07dd5526001e4ea3d
#
_entry.id   d48c401bf937f0a07dd5526001e4ea3d
#
_cell.length_a   1.000
_cell.length_b   1.000
_cell.length_c   1.000
_cell.angle_alpha   90.00
_cell.angle_beta   90.00
_cell.angle_gamma   90.00
#
_symmetry.space_group_name_H-M   'P 1'
#
loop_
_entity.id
_entity.type
_entity.pdbx_description
1 polymer ?
#
loop_
_entity_poly.entity_id
_entity_poly.type
_entity_poly.pdbx_seq_one_letter_code
_entity_poly.pdbx_strand_id
1 'polypeptide(L)'
;MKKWIFRLSVLSLVTFTFGAMAETCIPQSEMQEIARNFSQFEEYSHSDYCLDGSEISNLLDSLLFMRKTSFSNPMPPSADELFSGRFESDWYGYFTGRISKITIDRGCPKGVGAYVYGYFDQTMYVCTMMLTSDFTSLDRASVFMHEARHIDGFPHTTCHEGPREGIRGACDFQISDGGSYAVSVETYAQIAKYATEVHPALRAYSRAAAVTYSDEAFVHTPSIDRTKGLVVLDNSKQFFKVSKSGAGQMKVEALGFAPSLGRVVPRGQHLILFPTAADQPAGYIFPRGEGQISQQAGELARRFNQLSSEERAHVADSHIGAQWMAQINSKGLELFCERASDRSEVLPLPAGKVALGFLYLQGYDRGSHEVVISFADGSLAKAGCNPSFGPFVEEMNQSFSTPLKRAYKVDGTVWGIDQQGQIYEVQNNQLVPFQSKDLNFSVEIAPYEAFDFFDSL
;
A
#
# COMPACT_ATOMS: atom_id res chain seq x y z
N MET A 1 -15.78 -42.38 -52.23
CA MET A 1 -16.40 -41.06 -52.05
C MET A 1 -16.15 -40.60 -50.62
N LYS A 2 -15.16 -39.74 -50.39
CA LYS A 2 -14.82 -39.17 -49.05
C LYS A 2 -15.46 -37.80 -48.95
N LYS A 3 -16.42 -37.62 -48.02
CA LYS A 3 -17.03 -36.32 -47.70
C LYS A 3 -16.07 -35.52 -46.80
N TRP A 4 -15.64 -34.35 -47.27
CA TRP A 4 -14.94 -33.36 -46.49
C TRP A 4 -15.99 -32.48 -45.82
N ILE A 5 -15.93 -32.41 -44.47
CA ILE A 5 -16.75 -31.49 -43.67
C ILE A 5 -15.85 -30.30 -43.34
N PHE A 6 -16.16 -29.15 -43.95
CA PHE A 6 -15.58 -27.86 -43.61
C PHE A 6 -16.20 -27.38 -42.29
N ARG A 7 -15.39 -27.26 -41.24
CA ARG A 7 -15.78 -26.52 -40.02
C ARG A 7 -15.44 -25.06 -40.23
N LEU A 8 -16.46 -24.22 -40.37
CA LEU A 8 -16.34 -22.76 -40.27
C LEU A 8 -16.09 -22.42 -38.80
N SER A 9 -14.89 -21.99 -38.49
CA SER A 9 -14.57 -21.31 -37.21
C SER A 9 -15.06 -19.87 -37.32
N VAL A 10 -16.12 -19.55 -36.59
CA VAL A 10 -16.58 -18.16 -36.42
C VAL A 10 -15.59 -17.47 -35.48
N LEU A 11 -14.75 -16.62 -36.05
CA LEU A 11 -13.90 -15.71 -35.31
C LEU A 11 -14.81 -14.59 -34.77
N SER A 12 -15.19 -14.68 -33.49
CA SER A 12 -15.86 -13.58 -32.80
C SER A 12 -14.84 -12.44 -32.61
N LEU A 13 -14.92 -11.41 -33.46
CA LEU A 13 -14.27 -10.14 -33.22
C LEU A 13 -14.93 -9.50 -31.99
N VAL A 14 -14.29 -9.60 -30.84
CA VAL A 14 -14.63 -8.78 -29.68
C VAL A 14 -14.07 -7.37 -29.95
N THR A 15 -14.89 -6.52 -30.50
CA THR A 15 -14.62 -5.08 -30.56
C THR A 15 -14.72 -4.54 -29.15
N PHE A 16 -13.57 -4.30 -28.51
CA PHE A 16 -13.51 -3.44 -27.32
C PHE A 16 -13.89 -2.01 -27.78
N THR A 17 -15.14 -1.67 -27.66
CA THR A 17 -15.55 -0.28 -27.61
C THR A 17 -14.96 0.29 -26.33
N PHE A 18 -14.01 1.20 -26.43
CA PHE A 18 -13.71 2.15 -25.38
C PHE A 18 -15.00 2.93 -25.13
N GLY A 19 -15.80 2.43 -24.17
CA GLY A 19 -16.92 3.21 -23.65
C GLY A 19 -16.33 4.50 -23.12
N ALA A 20 -16.81 5.65 -23.59
CA ALA A 20 -16.62 6.91 -22.91
C ALA A 20 -16.92 6.63 -21.43
N MET A 21 -15.99 6.92 -20.51
CA MET A 21 -16.25 6.82 -19.08
C MET A 21 -17.50 7.68 -18.86
N ALA A 22 -18.58 7.06 -18.42
CA ALA A 22 -19.77 7.80 -18.04
C ALA A 22 -19.32 8.75 -16.94
N GLU A 23 -19.50 10.05 -17.12
CA GLU A 23 -19.24 11.05 -16.10
C GLU A 23 -19.99 10.60 -14.85
N THR A 24 -19.27 10.31 -13.77
CA THR A 24 -19.89 9.97 -12.50
C THR A 24 -20.35 11.27 -11.87
N CYS A 25 -21.66 11.48 -11.80
CA CYS A 25 -22.21 12.67 -11.18
C CYS A 25 -22.79 12.35 -9.80
N ILE A 26 -22.64 13.27 -8.87
CA ILE A 26 -23.30 13.27 -7.57
C ILE A 26 -24.72 13.78 -7.78
N PRO A 27 -25.77 13.01 -7.48
CA PRO A 27 -27.15 13.46 -7.63
C PRO A 27 -27.45 14.72 -6.84
N GLN A 28 -28.29 15.61 -7.39
CA GLN A 28 -28.71 16.85 -6.71
C GLN A 28 -29.20 16.60 -5.26
N SER A 29 -29.97 15.54 -5.03
CA SER A 29 -30.44 15.19 -3.69
C SER A 29 -29.30 14.95 -2.70
N GLU A 30 -28.21 14.30 -3.13
CA GLU A 30 -27.04 14.07 -2.31
C GLU A 30 -26.24 15.37 -2.09
N MET A 31 -26.14 16.21 -3.13
CA MET A 31 -25.53 17.54 -3.00
C MET A 31 -26.27 18.42 -1.98
N GLN A 32 -27.60 18.38 -1.99
CA GLN A 32 -28.42 19.10 -1.01
C GLN A 32 -28.21 18.61 0.43
N GLU A 33 -28.03 17.29 0.63
CA GLU A 33 -27.69 16.73 1.94
C GLU A 33 -26.31 17.17 2.42
N ILE A 34 -25.32 17.19 1.51
CA ILE A 34 -23.97 17.69 1.82
C ILE A 34 -24.02 19.18 2.15
N ALA A 35 -24.71 20.00 1.34
CA ALA A 35 -24.83 21.44 1.55
C ALA A 35 -25.58 21.80 2.85
N ARG A 36 -26.52 20.97 3.29
CA ARG A 36 -27.24 21.16 4.56
C ARG A 36 -26.29 21.13 5.77
N ASN A 37 -25.24 20.31 5.72
CA ASN A 37 -24.24 20.24 6.78
C ASN A 37 -23.08 21.22 6.55
N PHE A 38 -22.78 21.54 5.29
CA PHE A 38 -21.66 22.37 4.88
C PHE A 38 -22.13 23.45 3.91
N SER A 39 -22.59 24.58 4.45
CA SER A 39 -23.19 25.68 3.67
C SER A 39 -22.28 26.26 2.58
N GLN A 40 -20.98 26.08 2.67
CA GLN A 40 -20.02 26.46 1.61
C GLN A 40 -20.20 25.69 0.30
N PHE A 41 -20.96 24.59 0.29
CA PHE A 41 -21.27 23.81 -0.91
C PHE A 41 -22.69 24.10 -1.46
N GLU A 42 -23.39 25.09 -0.92
CA GLU A 42 -24.73 25.45 -1.38
C GLU A 42 -24.79 25.73 -2.89
N GLU A 43 -23.77 26.42 -3.42
CA GLU A 43 -23.68 26.75 -4.86
C GLU A 43 -23.66 25.52 -5.78
N TYR A 44 -23.20 24.36 -5.28
CA TYR A 44 -23.14 23.09 -6.02
C TYR A 44 -24.40 22.23 -5.85
N SER A 45 -25.39 22.66 -5.04
CA SER A 45 -26.56 21.85 -4.66
C SER A 45 -27.77 22.03 -5.57
N HIS A 46 -27.68 22.87 -6.60
CA HIS A 46 -28.82 23.24 -7.46
C HIS A 46 -29.05 22.29 -8.65
N SER A 47 -28.12 21.40 -8.92
CA SER A 47 -28.17 20.38 -9.96
C SER A 47 -27.31 19.18 -9.60
N ASP A 48 -27.31 18.14 -10.44
CA ASP A 48 -26.31 17.08 -10.35
C ASP A 48 -24.91 17.69 -10.53
N TYR A 49 -23.96 17.24 -9.70
CA TYR A 49 -22.56 17.69 -9.76
C TYR A 49 -21.67 16.59 -10.36
N CYS A 50 -21.21 16.81 -11.58
CA CYS A 50 -20.38 15.82 -12.26
C CYS A 50 -18.90 15.96 -11.85
N LEU A 51 -18.28 14.82 -11.49
CA LEU A 51 -16.93 14.76 -10.98
C LEU A 51 -15.94 15.02 -12.11
N ASP A 52 -15.15 16.08 -11.99
CA ASP A 52 -14.15 16.54 -12.97
C ASP A 52 -12.70 16.32 -12.51
N GLY A 53 -12.50 15.71 -11.33
CA GLY A 53 -11.18 15.49 -10.72
C GLY A 53 -10.56 16.73 -10.09
N SER A 54 -11.27 17.85 -10.02
CA SER A 54 -10.84 19.05 -9.30
C SER A 54 -10.75 18.82 -7.78
N GLU A 55 -10.12 19.75 -7.06
CA GLU A 55 -10.03 19.71 -5.59
C GLU A 55 -11.43 19.61 -4.95
N ILE A 56 -12.38 20.39 -5.42
CA ILE A 56 -13.77 20.36 -4.94
C ILE A 56 -14.43 19.03 -5.27
N SER A 57 -14.26 18.55 -6.49
CA SER A 57 -14.76 17.27 -6.96
C SER A 57 -14.28 16.12 -6.06
N ASN A 58 -12.98 16.05 -5.81
CA ASN A 58 -12.39 15.01 -4.95
C ASN A 58 -12.84 15.12 -3.48
N LEU A 59 -13.07 16.34 -2.99
CA LEU A 59 -13.61 16.59 -1.66
C LEU A 59 -15.07 16.12 -1.56
N LEU A 60 -15.93 16.51 -2.49
CA LEU A 60 -17.34 16.11 -2.54
C LEU A 60 -17.51 14.60 -2.73
N ASP A 61 -16.69 13.98 -3.58
CA ASP A 61 -16.67 12.53 -3.75
C ASP A 61 -16.33 11.79 -2.44
N SER A 62 -15.44 12.35 -1.63
CA SER A 62 -15.10 11.76 -0.33
C SER A 62 -16.22 11.89 0.70
N LEU A 63 -16.93 13.02 0.71
CA LEU A 63 -18.12 13.20 1.56
C LEU A 63 -19.25 12.27 1.13
N LEU A 64 -19.46 12.12 -0.18
CA LEU A 64 -20.43 11.17 -0.74
C LEU A 64 -20.04 9.73 -0.38
N PHE A 65 -18.77 9.37 -0.47
CA PHE A 65 -18.28 8.05 -0.08
C PHE A 65 -18.62 7.74 1.38
N MET A 66 -18.38 8.68 2.30
CA MET A 66 -18.73 8.51 3.72
C MET A 66 -20.24 8.35 3.93
N ARG A 67 -21.07 9.06 3.17
CA ARG A 67 -22.54 8.96 3.25
C ARG A 67 -23.09 7.65 2.69
N LYS A 68 -22.48 7.14 1.63
CA LYS A 68 -22.95 5.94 0.91
C LYS A 68 -22.38 4.65 1.46
N THR A 69 -21.28 4.71 2.21
CA THR A 69 -20.68 3.51 2.78
C THR A 69 -21.66 2.87 3.76
N SER A 70 -22.01 1.62 3.48
CA SER A 70 -22.95 0.83 4.28
C SER A 70 -22.27 -0.45 4.76
N PHE A 71 -22.72 -0.95 5.92
CA PHE A 71 -22.09 -2.08 6.59
C PHE A 71 -23.12 -3.17 6.88
N SER A 72 -22.73 -4.43 6.68
CA SER A 72 -23.53 -5.60 7.04
C SER A 72 -23.45 -5.83 8.54
N ASN A 73 -24.58 -5.79 9.21
CA ASN A 73 -24.77 -6.00 10.64
C ASN A 73 -24.21 -4.91 11.56
N PRO A 74 -24.81 -4.72 12.74
CA PRO A 74 -24.15 -3.96 13.77
C PRO A 74 -22.80 -4.60 14.02
N MET A 75 -21.74 -3.81 13.91
CA MET A 75 -20.43 -4.25 14.30
C MET A 75 -20.51 -4.70 15.76
N PRO A 76 -19.91 -5.84 16.12
CA PRO A 76 -19.96 -6.28 17.49
C PRO A 76 -19.43 -5.16 18.38
N PRO A 77 -20.13 -4.84 19.48
CA PRO A 77 -19.57 -3.96 20.47
C PRO A 77 -18.26 -4.60 20.94
N SER A 78 -17.21 -3.94 20.66
CA SER A 78 -15.81 -4.22 20.89
C SER A 78 -15.49 -5.23 21.99
N ALA A 79 -15.22 -6.47 21.61
CA ALA A 79 -14.23 -7.27 22.29
C ALA A 79 -12.84 -7.17 21.59
N ASP A 80 -12.79 -6.43 20.49
CA ASP A 80 -11.65 -6.36 19.57
C ASP A 80 -11.11 -4.94 19.56
N GLU A 81 -9.81 -4.77 19.81
CA GLU A 81 -9.15 -3.47 19.82
C GLU A 81 -9.33 -2.68 18.52
N LEU A 82 -9.61 -3.37 17.40
CA LEU A 82 -9.88 -2.76 16.10
C LEU A 82 -11.24 -2.04 16.02
N PHE A 83 -12.21 -2.43 16.85
CA PHE A 83 -13.58 -1.93 16.82
C PHE A 83 -14.01 -1.46 18.21
N SER A 84 -13.72 -0.23 18.52
CA SER A 84 -13.98 0.30 19.84
C SER A 84 -15.38 0.92 20.00
N GLY A 85 -16.20 0.87 18.97
CA GLY A 85 -17.51 1.53 18.95
C GLY A 85 -17.44 3.06 18.95
N ARG A 86 -16.31 3.63 18.52
CA ARG A 86 -16.08 5.08 18.53
C ARG A 86 -17.03 5.83 17.61
N PHE A 87 -17.43 5.23 16.49
CA PHE A 87 -18.29 5.86 15.48
C PHE A 87 -19.28 4.88 14.82
N GLU A 88 -19.48 3.71 15.40
CA GLU A 88 -20.43 2.71 14.88
C GLU A 88 -20.33 2.55 13.35
N SER A 89 -21.49 2.53 12.66
CA SER A 89 -21.59 2.41 11.19
C SER A 89 -21.98 3.72 10.49
N ASP A 90 -22.17 4.81 11.21
CA ASP A 90 -22.52 6.12 10.64
C ASP A 90 -21.31 7.05 10.57
N TRP A 91 -20.51 6.89 9.54
CA TRP A 91 -19.33 7.71 9.32
C TRP A 91 -19.67 9.18 9.08
N TYR A 92 -20.72 9.42 8.29
CA TYR A 92 -21.09 10.78 7.94
C TYR A 92 -21.65 11.53 9.13
N GLY A 93 -22.53 10.89 9.93
CA GLY A 93 -23.04 11.47 11.18
C GLY A 93 -21.94 11.70 12.22
N TYR A 94 -21.00 10.76 12.37
CA TYR A 94 -19.81 10.94 13.22
C TYR A 94 -19.02 12.19 12.82
N PHE A 95 -18.74 12.34 11.52
CA PHE A 95 -17.95 13.44 10.96
C PHE A 95 -18.67 14.79 11.12
N THR A 96 -19.93 14.89 10.67
CA THR A 96 -20.72 16.13 10.69
C THR A 96 -21.11 16.58 12.11
N GLY A 97 -21.13 15.66 13.05
CA GLY A 97 -21.29 15.99 14.48
C GLY A 97 -20.07 16.71 15.09
N ARG A 98 -18.92 16.71 14.43
CA ARG A 98 -17.66 17.30 14.90
C ARG A 98 -17.15 18.41 14.01
N ILE A 99 -17.32 18.28 12.72
CA ILE A 99 -16.84 19.23 11.71
C ILE A 99 -18.05 19.94 11.10
N SER A 100 -18.11 21.24 11.25
CA SER A 100 -19.18 22.10 10.70
C SER A 100 -18.72 22.91 9.48
N LYS A 101 -17.42 22.97 9.23
CA LYS A 101 -16.84 23.70 8.10
C LYS A 101 -15.61 22.98 7.56
N ILE A 102 -15.45 23.00 6.24
CA ILE A 102 -14.25 22.48 5.56
C ILE A 102 -13.63 23.62 4.76
N THR A 103 -12.31 23.77 4.85
CA THR A 103 -11.56 24.80 4.12
C THR A 103 -10.42 24.13 3.39
N ILE A 104 -10.26 24.40 2.09
CA ILE A 104 -9.08 23.95 1.33
C ILE A 104 -7.92 24.88 1.65
N ASP A 105 -6.85 24.31 2.20
CA ASP A 105 -5.63 25.07 2.52
C ASP A 105 -4.53 24.76 1.50
N ARG A 106 -4.08 25.81 0.80
CA ARG A 106 -2.97 25.77 -0.17
C ARG A 106 -1.62 26.06 0.44
N GLY A 107 -1.58 26.43 1.73
CA GLY A 107 -0.38 26.77 2.49
C GLY A 107 0.07 25.71 3.48
N CYS A 108 -0.44 24.49 3.40
CA CYS A 108 -0.14 23.41 4.34
C CYS A 108 1.35 23.10 4.46
N PRO A 109 1.80 22.71 5.66
CA PRO A 109 3.13 22.13 5.82
C PRO A 109 3.31 20.86 4.98
N LYS A 110 4.53 20.61 4.54
CA LYS A 110 4.86 19.42 3.72
C LYS A 110 4.52 18.14 4.49
N GLY A 111 3.83 17.21 3.83
CA GLY A 111 3.45 15.90 4.40
C GLY A 111 2.19 15.92 5.26
N VAL A 112 1.56 17.07 5.47
CA VAL A 112 0.28 17.19 6.17
C VAL A 112 -0.86 17.00 5.17
N GLY A 113 -1.80 16.10 5.47
CA GLY A 113 -2.97 15.82 4.62
C GLY A 113 -4.17 16.70 4.94
N ALA A 114 -4.46 16.87 6.23
CA ALA A 114 -5.47 17.77 6.78
C ALA A 114 -5.10 18.10 8.23
N TYR A 115 -5.80 19.05 8.84
CA TYR A 115 -5.65 19.38 10.24
C TYR A 115 -6.86 20.15 10.79
N VAL A 116 -6.98 20.15 12.13
CA VAL A 116 -7.92 20.98 12.91
C VAL A 116 -7.15 21.71 14.01
N TYR A 117 -7.67 22.87 14.48
CA TYR A 117 -7.02 23.65 15.56
C TYR A 117 -7.50 23.30 16.97
N GLY A 118 -8.15 22.14 17.15
CA GLY A 118 -8.60 21.64 18.46
C GLY A 118 -10.06 21.92 18.77
N TYR A 119 -10.46 21.78 20.02
CA TYR A 119 -11.87 21.63 20.48
C TYR A 119 -12.83 22.76 20.12
N PHE A 120 -12.34 23.97 19.89
CA PHE A 120 -13.19 25.15 19.73
C PHE A 120 -13.42 25.52 18.27
N ASP A 121 -12.60 25.01 17.37
CA ASP A 121 -12.74 25.27 15.94
C ASP A 121 -13.18 23.98 15.22
N GLN A 122 -14.46 23.86 14.94
CA GLN A 122 -15.02 22.75 14.16
C GLN A 122 -14.73 22.89 12.66
N THR A 123 -13.67 23.59 12.30
CA THR A 123 -13.20 23.75 10.93
C THR A 123 -12.09 22.75 10.65
N MET A 124 -12.29 21.91 9.63
CA MET A 124 -11.24 21.07 9.09
C MET A 124 -10.57 21.78 7.91
N TYR A 125 -9.25 21.85 7.93
CA TYR A 125 -8.41 22.38 6.86
C TYR A 125 -7.85 21.21 6.06
N VAL A 126 -8.25 21.09 4.79
CA VAL A 126 -7.80 20.00 3.90
C VAL A 126 -6.73 20.53 2.98
N CYS A 127 -5.58 19.89 3.01
CA CYS A 127 -4.44 20.26 2.19
C CYS A 127 -4.63 19.80 0.73
N THR A 128 -4.21 20.62 -0.24
CA THR A 128 -4.39 20.32 -1.66
C THR A 128 -3.78 19.00 -2.10
N MET A 129 -2.69 18.56 -1.44
CA MET A 129 -2.09 17.26 -1.71
C MET A 129 -3.06 16.08 -1.54
N MET A 130 -4.00 16.17 -0.57
CA MET A 130 -5.02 15.13 -0.35
C MET A 130 -6.13 15.14 -1.41
N LEU A 131 -6.30 16.26 -2.08
CA LEU A 131 -7.34 16.48 -3.06
C LEU A 131 -6.89 16.19 -4.51
N THR A 132 -5.77 15.49 -4.67
CA THR A 132 -5.30 14.99 -5.96
C THR A 132 -5.92 13.62 -6.28
N SER A 133 -5.85 13.21 -7.54
CA SER A 133 -6.26 11.87 -8.00
C SER A 133 -5.38 10.73 -7.45
N ASP A 134 -4.26 11.07 -6.80
CA ASP A 134 -3.36 10.07 -6.21
C ASP A 134 -3.97 9.39 -4.97
N PHE A 135 -4.99 9.99 -4.36
CA PHE A 135 -5.67 9.45 -3.18
C PHE A 135 -7.06 8.93 -3.54
N THR A 136 -7.46 7.82 -2.92
CA THR A 136 -8.83 7.30 -3.05
C THR A 136 -9.79 8.08 -2.13
N SER A 137 -11.08 8.00 -2.41
CA SER A 137 -12.11 8.58 -1.53
C SER A 137 -12.08 7.95 -0.13
N LEU A 138 -11.70 6.68 -0.03
CA LEU A 138 -11.49 6.01 1.27
C LEU A 138 -10.32 6.62 2.04
N ASP A 139 -9.19 6.91 1.38
CA ASP A 139 -8.04 7.50 2.07
C ASP A 139 -8.36 8.88 2.61
N ARG A 140 -9.05 9.69 1.80
CA ARG A 140 -9.56 10.99 2.25
C ARG A 140 -10.57 10.85 3.38
N ALA A 141 -11.51 9.91 3.27
CA ALA A 141 -12.48 9.63 4.35
C ALA A 141 -11.76 9.21 5.65
N SER A 142 -10.75 8.34 5.57
CA SER A 142 -9.97 7.94 6.74
C SER A 142 -9.27 9.14 7.41
N VAL A 143 -8.70 10.06 6.62
CA VAL A 143 -8.13 11.30 7.15
C VAL A 143 -9.22 12.20 7.76
N PHE A 144 -10.38 12.35 7.13
CA PHE A 144 -11.48 13.17 7.65
C PHE A 144 -11.99 12.63 8.99
N MET A 145 -12.16 11.32 9.12
CA MET A 145 -12.54 10.66 10.38
C MET A 145 -11.48 10.86 11.47
N HIS A 146 -10.21 10.80 11.10
CA HIS A 146 -9.05 11.06 11.96
C HIS A 146 -9.05 12.50 12.51
N GLU A 147 -9.24 13.50 11.62
CA GLU A 147 -9.31 14.91 12.04
C GLU A 147 -10.54 15.19 12.92
N ALA A 148 -11.68 14.58 12.61
CA ALA A 148 -12.86 14.66 13.46
C ALA A 148 -12.59 14.14 14.88
N ARG A 149 -11.71 13.14 15.05
CA ARG A 149 -11.35 12.62 16.37
C ARG A 149 -10.53 13.60 17.20
N HIS A 150 -9.73 14.45 16.57
CA HIS A 150 -9.02 15.53 17.27
C HIS A 150 -9.96 16.51 17.97
N ILE A 151 -11.17 16.73 17.45
CA ILE A 151 -12.19 17.55 18.09
C ILE A 151 -12.64 16.96 19.45
N ASP A 152 -12.57 15.64 19.61
CA ASP A 152 -12.86 14.97 20.90
C ASP A 152 -11.68 15.06 21.90
N GLY A 153 -10.57 15.67 21.52
CA GLY A 153 -9.46 15.94 22.43
C GLY A 153 -8.36 14.90 22.48
N PHE A 154 -8.11 14.24 21.40
CA PHE A 154 -7.05 13.23 21.27
C PHE A 154 -5.88 13.80 20.44
N PRO A 155 -4.89 14.46 21.08
CA PRO A 155 -3.68 14.91 20.40
C PRO A 155 -2.74 13.73 20.15
N HIS A 156 -1.90 13.88 19.14
CA HIS A 156 -0.80 12.94 18.88
C HIS A 156 0.37 13.12 19.83
N THR A 157 1.20 12.08 19.91
CA THR A 157 2.51 12.07 20.58
C THR A 157 3.64 11.86 19.58
N THR A 158 4.87 11.89 20.07
CA THR A 158 6.06 11.54 19.30
C THR A 158 6.20 10.02 19.23
N CYS A 159 6.48 9.48 18.06
CA CYS A 159 6.79 8.05 17.93
C CYS A 159 8.15 7.76 18.57
N HIS A 160 8.22 6.75 19.44
CA HIS A 160 9.45 6.40 20.15
C HIS A 160 10.25 5.31 19.43
N GLU A 161 9.64 4.59 18.52
CA GLU A 161 10.25 3.50 17.76
C GLU A 161 9.53 3.31 16.42
N GLY A 162 10.06 2.42 15.58
CA GLY A 162 9.46 2.02 14.32
C GLY A 162 9.62 3.03 13.18
N PRO A 163 8.86 2.87 12.10
CA PRO A 163 9.03 3.64 10.86
C PRO A 163 8.83 5.15 10.99
N ARG A 164 8.25 5.61 12.10
CA ARG A 164 7.97 7.03 12.39
C ARG A 164 8.76 7.53 13.60
N GLU A 165 9.79 6.80 14.04
CA GLU A 165 10.61 7.17 15.20
C GLU A 165 11.11 8.62 15.13
N GLY A 166 10.98 9.33 16.24
CA GLY A 166 11.39 10.72 16.37
C GLY A 166 10.47 11.74 15.71
N ILE A 167 9.46 11.31 14.93
CA ILE A 167 8.53 12.25 14.30
C ILE A 167 7.49 12.71 15.33
N ARG A 168 7.52 13.99 15.64
CA ARG A 168 6.55 14.61 16.54
C ARG A 168 5.17 14.64 15.92
N GLY A 169 4.17 14.18 16.67
CA GLY A 169 2.78 14.18 16.22
C GLY A 169 2.44 13.08 15.22
N ALA A 170 3.25 12.03 15.13
CA ALA A 170 3.04 10.95 14.17
C ALA A 170 2.53 9.64 14.79
N CYS A 171 2.30 9.59 16.12
CA CYS A 171 1.77 8.43 16.83
C CYS A 171 0.66 8.81 17.83
N ASP A 172 -0.22 7.86 18.09
CA ASP A 172 -0.99 7.77 19.34
C ASP A 172 -0.22 6.90 20.35
N PHE A 173 -0.58 6.94 21.64
CA PHE A 173 0.15 6.16 22.64
C PHE A 173 -0.15 4.67 22.48
N GLN A 174 -1.42 4.28 22.46
CA GLN A 174 -1.88 2.92 22.19
C GLN A 174 -3.26 2.93 21.54
N ILE A 175 -3.62 1.85 20.83
CA ILE A 175 -4.87 1.75 20.10
C ILE A 175 -6.10 1.81 21.01
N SER A 176 -6.01 1.23 22.21
CA SER A 176 -7.10 1.19 23.20
C SER A 176 -7.49 2.59 23.74
N ASP A 177 -6.60 3.58 23.68
CA ASP A 177 -6.94 4.95 24.07
C ASP A 177 -7.95 5.60 23.13
N GLY A 178 -8.10 5.04 21.95
CA GLY A 178 -9.10 5.52 20.98
C GLY A 178 -8.77 6.86 20.36
N GLY A 179 -7.51 7.15 20.16
CA GLY A 179 -7.04 8.37 19.50
C GLY A 179 -7.32 8.40 18.00
N SER A 180 -6.76 9.39 17.33
CA SER A 180 -7.06 9.66 15.91
C SER A 180 -6.49 8.56 14.98
N TYR A 181 -5.30 8.00 15.27
CA TYR A 181 -4.79 6.85 14.52
C TYR A 181 -5.58 5.57 14.80
N ALA A 182 -6.11 5.40 16.02
CA ALA A 182 -7.00 4.29 16.30
C ALA A 182 -8.30 4.37 15.46
N VAL A 183 -8.84 5.58 15.24
CA VAL A 183 -9.94 5.81 14.31
C VAL A 183 -9.55 5.48 12.86
N SER A 184 -8.33 5.82 12.43
CA SER A 184 -7.86 5.44 11.10
C SER A 184 -7.81 3.91 10.92
N VAL A 185 -7.26 3.17 11.90
CA VAL A 185 -7.24 1.69 11.88
C VAL A 185 -8.66 1.14 11.81
N GLU A 186 -9.56 1.64 12.67
CA GLU A 186 -10.97 1.20 12.71
C GLU A 186 -11.69 1.49 11.38
N THR A 187 -11.45 2.64 10.76
CA THR A 187 -12.01 2.99 9.45
C THR A 187 -11.66 1.95 8.40
N TYR A 188 -10.37 1.60 8.27
CA TYR A 188 -9.95 0.57 7.32
C TYR A 188 -10.45 -0.82 7.71
N ALA A 189 -10.46 -1.17 8.99
CA ALA A 189 -10.96 -2.47 9.46
C ALA A 189 -12.46 -2.64 9.18
N GLN A 190 -13.27 -1.59 9.32
CA GLN A 190 -14.70 -1.61 8.97
C GLN A 190 -14.92 -1.87 7.48
N ILE A 191 -14.18 -1.18 6.59
CA ILE A 191 -14.25 -1.46 5.15
C ILE A 191 -13.81 -2.90 4.87
N ALA A 192 -12.71 -3.33 5.47
CA ALA A 192 -12.16 -4.66 5.23
C ALA A 192 -13.14 -5.79 5.59
N LYS A 193 -13.90 -5.63 6.66
CA LYS A 193 -14.74 -6.71 7.19
C LYS A 193 -16.23 -6.55 6.92
N TYR A 194 -16.78 -5.37 7.08
CA TYR A 194 -18.23 -5.17 7.17
C TYR A 194 -18.88 -4.40 6.01
N ALA A 195 -18.11 -3.65 5.21
CA ALA A 195 -18.68 -2.89 4.11
C ALA A 195 -19.38 -3.79 3.09
N THR A 196 -20.61 -3.43 2.68
CA THR A 196 -21.42 -4.27 1.80
C THR A 196 -21.13 -4.05 0.32
N GLU A 197 -21.08 -2.81 -0.13
CA GLU A 197 -21.00 -2.44 -1.55
C GLU A 197 -19.65 -1.80 -1.91
N VAL A 198 -18.55 -2.48 -1.53
CA VAL A 198 -17.19 -1.98 -1.77
C VAL A 198 -16.47 -2.89 -2.77
N HIS A 199 -15.80 -2.27 -3.73
CA HIS A 199 -14.99 -2.99 -4.70
C HIS A 199 -13.97 -3.92 -4.00
N PRO A 200 -13.79 -5.18 -4.44
CA PRO A 200 -12.88 -6.13 -3.79
C PRO A 200 -11.46 -5.61 -3.59
N ALA A 201 -10.91 -4.85 -4.55
CA ALA A 201 -9.59 -4.25 -4.42
C ALA A 201 -9.52 -3.22 -3.26
N LEU A 202 -10.59 -2.42 -3.06
CA LEU A 202 -10.63 -1.46 -1.96
C LEU A 202 -10.73 -2.15 -0.60
N ARG A 203 -11.46 -3.27 -0.53
CA ARG A 203 -11.50 -4.14 0.66
C ARG A 203 -10.13 -4.75 0.97
N ALA A 204 -9.42 -5.25 -0.05
CA ALA A 204 -8.08 -5.80 0.10
C ALA A 204 -7.06 -4.72 0.50
N TYR A 205 -7.15 -3.53 -0.09
CA TYR A 205 -6.38 -2.35 0.30
C TYR A 205 -6.59 -2.03 1.79
N SER A 206 -7.83 -2.03 2.23
CA SER A 206 -8.17 -1.71 3.62
C SER A 206 -7.61 -2.73 4.62
N ARG A 207 -7.57 -4.02 4.28
CA ARG A 207 -6.90 -5.05 5.12
C ARG A 207 -5.43 -4.70 5.35
N ALA A 208 -4.70 -4.40 4.28
CA ALA A 208 -3.30 -4.04 4.36
C ALA A 208 -3.07 -2.69 5.07
N ALA A 209 -3.94 -1.71 4.85
CA ALA A 209 -3.87 -0.40 5.50
C ALA A 209 -4.09 -0.51 7.01
N ALA A 210 -5.08 -1.29 7.47
CA ALA A 210 -5.31 -1.50 8.90
C ALA A 210 -4.08 -2.08 9.59
N VAL A 211 -3.42 -3.10 9.00
CA VAL A 211 -2.20 -3.68 9.56
C VAL A 211 -1.06 -2.65 9.57
N THR A 212 -0.86 -1.95 8.45
CA THR A 212 0.20 -0.95 8.32
C THR A 212 0.08 0.18 9.35
N TYR A 213 -1.13 0.74 9.53
CA TYR A 213 -1.34 1.77 10.54
C TYR A 213 -1.17 1.25 11.96
N SER A 214 -1.62 0.01 12.24
CA SER A 214 -1.41 -0.62 13.54
C SER A 214 0.07 -0.78 13.89
N ASP A 215 0.92 -1.07 12.90
CA ASP A 215 2.35 -1.25 13.09
C ASP A 215 3.13 0.05 13.23
N GLU A 216 2.63 1.13 12.63
CA GLU A 216 3.43 2.35 12.43
C GLU A 216 2.97 3.55 13.24
N ALA A 217 1.73 3.55 13.72
CA ALA A 217 1.10 4.75 14.25
C ALA A 217 0.88 4.75 15.76
N PHE A 218 1.51 3.82 16.49
CA PHE A 218 1.38 3.73 17.95
C PHE A 218 2.75 3.62 18.62
N VAL A 219 2.88 4.24 19.81
CA VAL A 219 4.06 4.03 20.68
C VAL A 219 4.09 2.59 21.17
N HIS A 220 2.93 2.05 21.54
CA HIS A 220 2.77 0.64 21.88
C HIS A 220 2.01 -0.07 20.77
N THR A 221 2.76 -0.78 19.92
CA THR A 221 2.20 -1.56 18.80
C THR A 221 1.19 -2.58 19.34
N PRO A 222 -0.05 -2.61 18.83
CA PRO A 222 -1.06 -3.56 19.31
C PRO A 222 -0.68 -5.00 18.99
N SER A 223 -0.89 -5.88 19.98
CA SER A 223 -0.67 -7.32 19.82
C SER A 223 -1.95 -7.98 19.28
N ILE A 224 -2.05 -8.07 17.96
CA ILE A 224 -3.17 -8.68 17.26
C ILE A 224 -2.67 -9.93 16.54
N ASP A 225 -3.41 -11.03 16.64
CA ASP A 225 -3.06 -12.30 15.99
C ASP A 225 -2.95 -12.15 14.48
N ARG A 226 -1.88 -12.71 13.91
CA ARG A 226 -1.50 -12.52 12.49
C ARG A 226 -1.03 -13.80 11.84
N THR A 227 -1.51 -14.02 10.65
CA THR A 227 -0.91 -14.98 9.73
C THR A 227 0.21 -14.31 8.94
N LYS A 228 1.40 -14.92 8.98
CA LYS A 228 2.59 -14.52 8.22
C LYS A 228 2.93 -15.58 7.18
N GLY A 229 3.52 -15.15 6.07
CA GLY A 229 3.94 -16.05 5.01
C GLY A 229 4.71 -15.35 3.92
N LEU A 230 5.10 -16.11 2.92
CA LEU A 230 5.72 -15.61 1.71
C LEU A 230 4.68 -15.67 0.57
N VAL A 231 4.49 -14.56 -0.13
CA VAL A 231 3.78 -14.57 -1.41
C VAL A 231 4.78 -14.85 -2.51
N VAL A 232 4.45 -15.80 -3.37
CA VAL A 232 5.24 -16.18 -4.56
C VAL A 232 4.41 -15.89 -5.79
N LEU A 233 4.97 -15.16 -6.75
CA LEU A 233 4.41 -14.96 -8.09
C LEU A 233 5.14 -15.90 -9.05
N ASP A 234 4.40 -16.76 -9.75
CA ASP A 234 4.96 -17.66 -10.75
C ASP A 234 4.90 -17.07 -12.18
N ASN A 235 5.48 -17.78 -13.14
CA ASN A 235 5.51 -17.36 -14.55
C ASN A 235 4.16 -17.46 -15.26
N SER A 236 3.17 -18.12 -14.67
CA SER A 236 1.78 -18.15 -15.14
C SER A 236 0.95 -16.98 -14.63
N LYS A 237 1.57 -16.05 -13.88
CA LYS A 237 0.96 -14.92 -13.17
C LYS A 237 0.12 -15.36 -11.96
N GLN A 238 0.22 -16.59 -11.49
CA GLN A 238 -0.47 -17.05 -10.32
C GLN A 238 0.31 -16.67 -9.05
N PHE A 239 -0.43 -16.19 -8.04
CA PHE A 239 0.11 -16.03 -6.71
C PHE A 239 -0.11 -17.28 -5.87
N PHE A 240 0.89 -17.56 -5.04
CA PHE A 240 0.84 -18.60 -4.01
C PHE A 240 1.24 -17.99 -2.67
N LYS A 241 0.64 -18.47 -1.59
CA LYS A 241 1.08 -18.22 -0.22
C LYS A 241 1.86 -19.43 0.25
N VAL A 242 3.07 -19.21 0.72
CA VAL A 242 3.91 -20.21 1.39
C VAL A 242 3.99 -19.85 2.85
N SER A 243 3.57 -20.73 3.75
CA SER A 243 3.59 -20.53 5.20
C SER A 243 4.00 -21.81 5.92
N LYS A 244 4.52 -21.67 7.16
CA LYS A 244 4.74 -22.80 8.04
C LYS A 244 3.47 -23.08 8.86
N SER A 245 3.03 -24.34 8.92
CA SER A 245 2.00 -24.76 9.86
C SER A 245 2.58 -24.81 11.29
N GLY A 246 1.73 -24.85 12.30
CA GLY A 246 2.15 -25.01 13.70
C GLY A 246 2.98 -26.27 13.97
N ALA A 247 2.94 -27.28 13.10
CA ALA A 247 3.78 -28.47 13.13
C ALA A 247 5.10 -28.32 12.33
N GLY A 248 5.43 -27.11 11.85
CA GLY A 248 6.63 -26.83 11.06
C GLY A 248 6.57 -27.31 9.59
N GLN A 249 5.44 -27.89 9.17
CA GLN A 249 5.26 -28.31 7.78
C GLN A 249 4.97 -27.11 6.88
N MET A 250 5.55 -27.11 5.69
CA MET A 250 5.28 -26.09 4.70
C MET A 250 3.92 -26.30 4.04
N LYS A 251 3.11 -25.26 4.01
CA LYS A 251 1.83 -25.20 3.29
C LYS A 251 1.99 -24.27 2.10
N VAL A 252 1.61 -24.73 0.92
CA VAL A 252 1.50 -23.92 -0.29
C VAL A 252 0.02 -23.83 -0.65
N GLU A 253 -0.47 -22.61 -0.82
CA GLU A 253 -1.86 -22.31 -1.09
C GLU A 253 -1.93 -21.42 -2.34
N ALA A 254 -2.62 -21.88 -3.37
CA ALA A 254 -2.88 -21.07 -4.55
C ALA A 254 -3.83 -19.92 -4.20
N LEU A 255 -3.46 -18.73 -4.62
CA LEU A 255 -4.23 -17.50 -4.45
C LEU A 255 -4.84 -17.09 -5.81
N GLY A 256 -4.99 -15.80 -6.06
CA GLY A 256 -5.46 -15.26 -7.32
C GLY A 256 -4.34 -15.03 -8.34
N PHE A 257 -4.67 -14.29 -9.40
CA PHE A 257 -3.74 -13.99 -10.48
C PHE A 257 -3.35 -12.51 -10.48
N ALA A 258 -2.09 -12.24 -10.82
CA ALA A 258 -1.61 -10.90 -11.13
C ALA A 258 -2.12 -10.45 -12.52
N PRO A 259 -2.37 -9.16 -12.73
CA PRO A 259 -2.73 -8.63 -14.05
C PRO A 259 -1.56 -8.79 -15.05
N SER A 260 -0.32 -8.73 -14.59
CA SER A 260 0.89 -8.92 -15.38
C SER A 260 2.03 -9.54 -14.58
N LEU A 261 3.07 -9.97 -15.27
CA LEU A 261 4.36 -10.24 -14.66
C LEU A 261 5.07 -8.93 -14.31
N GLY A 262 5.89 -8.95 -13.28
CA GLY A 262 6.63 -7.80 -12.84
C GLY A 262 7.31 -8.03 -11.50
N ARG A 263 7.97 -7.00 -11.00
CA ARG A 263 8.56 -7.01 -9.67
C ARG A 263 7.49 -6.67 -8.64
N VAL A 264 7.49 -7.38 -7.53
CA VAL A 264 6.59 -7.14 -6.41
C VAL A 264 7.38 -6.54 -5.27
N VAL A 265 7.09 -5.30 -4.92
CA VAL A 265 7.80 -4.53 -3.89
C VAL A 265 6.84 -4.25 -2.74
N PRO A 266 7.16 -4.59 -1.50
CA PRO A 266 6.33 -4.29 -0.35
C PRO A 266 6.39 -2.81 0.01
N ARG A 267 5.26 -2.27 0.50
CA ARG A 267 5.15 -0.95 1.12
C ARG A 267 4.25 -1.07 2.35
N GLY A 268 4.85 -1.22 3.52
CA GLY A 268 4.09 -1.74 4.67
C GLY A 268 3.56 -3.12 4.33
N GLN A 269 2.30 -3.36 4.59
CA GLN A 269 1.64 -4.62 4.24
C GLN A 269 1.02 -4.63 2.84
N HIS A 270 1.15 -3.54 2.10
CA HIS A 270 0.75 -3.49 0.70
C HIS A 270 1.86 -4.03 -0.22
N LEU A 271 1.45 -4.62 -1.32
CA LEU A 271 2.35 -5.04 -2.39
C LEU A 271 2.15 -4.12 -3.61
N ILE A 272 3.24 -3.60 -4.16
CA ILE A 272 3.21 -2.81 -5.39
C ILE A 272 3.81 -3.67 -6.50
N LEU A 273 3.05 -3.84 -7.58
CA LEU A 273 3.55 -4.45 -8.81
C LEU A 273 4.17 -3.35 -9.70
N PHE A 274 5.42 -3.56 -10.09
CA PHE A 274 6.11 -2.82 -11.14
C PHE A 274 6.13 -3.71 -12.38
N PRO A 275 5.20 -3.51 -13.33
CA PRO A 275 5.03 -4.44 -14.44
C PRO A 275 6.21 -4.42 -15.42
N THR A 276 6.51 -5.58 -16.01
CA THR A 276 7.45 -5.64 -17.14
C THR A 276 6.83 -5.16 -18.44
N ALA A 277 5.50 -5.24 -18.58
CA ALA A 277 4.76 -4.73 -19.72
C ALA A 277 4.69 -3.20 -19.67
N ALA A 278 5.12 -2.56 -20.75
CA ALA A 278 5.28 -1.11 -20.80
C ALA A 278 3.95 -0.32 -20.79
N ASP A 279 2.87 -0.95 -21.22
CA ASP A 279 1.52 -0.40 -21.30
C ASP A 279 0.74 -0.46 -19.99
N GLN A 280 1.30 -1.10 -18.96
CA GLN A 280 0.64 -1.24 -17.67
C GLN A 280 1.27 -0.34 -16.61
N PRO A 281 0.45 0.34 -15.78
CA PRO A 281 0.97 1.17 -14.69
C PRO A 281 1.38 0.32 -13.48
N ALA A 282 2.40 0.79 -12.76
CA ALA A 282 2.66 0.30 -11.41
C ALA A 282 1.52 0.70 -10.49
N GLY A 283 1.19 -0.20 -9.54
CA GLY A 283 0.12 0.03 -8.59
C GLY A 283 0.06 -1.05 -7.52
N TYR A 284 -0.76 -0.83 -6.51
CA TYR A 284 -1.04 -1.85 -5.51
C TYR A 284 -1.70 -3.06 -6.16
N ILE A 285 -1.23 -4.24 -5.74
CA ILE A 285 -1.75 -5.52 -6.21
C ILE A 285 -2.17 -6.36 -5.00
N PHE A 286 -3.21 -7.15 -5.19
CA PHE A 286 -3.78 -7.99 -4.15
C PHE A 286 -3.68 -9.46 -4.54
N PRO A 287 -2.96 -10.29 -3.73
CA PRO A 287 -2.63 -11.66 -4.12
C PRO A 287 -3.82 -12.57 -4.36
N ARG A 288 -5.00 -12.28 -3.78
CA ARG A 288 -6.20 -13.09 -3.98
C ARG A 288 -6.97 -12.78 -5.27
N GLY A 289 -6.42 -11.92 -6.14
CA GLY A 289 -7.05 -11.56 -7.41
C GLY A 289 -8.14 -10.51 -7.31
N GLU A 290 -8.17 -9.74 -6.21
CA GLU A 290 -9.16 -8.67 -5.99
C GLU A 290 -8.99 -7.48 -6.95
N GLY A 291 -7.90 -7.42 -7.69
CA GLY A 291 -7.63 -6.38 -8.67
C GLY A 291 -6.38 -5.57 -8.39
N GLN A 292 -6.35 -4.33 -8.88
CA GLN A 292 -5.24 -3.39 -8.74
C GLN A 292 -5.75 -1.99 -8.41
N ILE A 293 -5.00 -1.24 -7.59
CA ILE A 293 -5.22 0.19 -7.35
C ILE A 293 -3.93 0.92 -7.69
N SER A 294 -3.98 1.80 -8.69
CA SER A 294 -2.83 2.64 -9.08
C SER A 294 -2.68 3.90 -8.22
N GLN A 295 -3.78 4.39 -7.66
CA GLN A 295 -3.78 5.50 -6.72
C GLN A 295 -2.99 5.15 -5.47
N GLN A 296 -2.38 6.14 -4.83
CA GLN A 296 -1.59 5.99 -3.60
C GLN A 296 -0.41 5.01 -3.62
N ALA A 297 -0.10 4.38 -4.73
CA ALA A 297 1.06 3.49 -4.81
C ALA A 297 2.40 4.21 -4.50
N GLY A 298 2.35 5.53 -4.33
CA GLY A 298 3.42 6.37 -3.83
C GLY A 298 4.30 6.95 -4.93
N GLU A 299 5.20 7.82 -4.53
CA GLU A 299 6.07 8.60 -5.40
C GLU A 299 6.89 7.71 -6.36
N LEU A 300 7.42 6.60 -5.87
CA LEU A 300 8.25 5.73 -6.70
C LEU A 300 7.45 5.04 -7.82
N ALA A 301 6.21 4.62 -7.54
CA ALA A 301 5.31 4.07 -8.56
C ALA A 301 4.90 5.15 -9.56
N ARG A 302 4.61 6.37 -9.10
CA ARG A 302 4.31 7.51 -9.96
C ARG A 302 5.48 7.84 -10.89
N ARG A 303 6.70 7.90 -10.38
CA ARG A 303 7.91 8.11 -11.19
C ARG A 303 8.11 6.98 -12.20
N PHE A 304 7.95 5.74 -11.78
CA PHE A 304 8.03 4.58 -12.69
C PHE A 304 7.01 4.69 -13.84
N ASN A 305 5.80 5.14 -13.55
CA ASN A 305 4.74 5.30 -14.56
C ASN A 305 5.06 6.41 -15.58
N GLN A 306 5.92 7.37 -15.23
CA GLN A 306 6.38 8.44 -16.11
C GLN A 306 7.57 8.04 -17.00
N LEU A 307 8.27 6.93 -16.66
CA LEU A 307 9.39 6.45 -17.45
C LEU A 307 8.93 5.91 -18.81
N SER A 308 9.77 6.08 -19.81
CA SER A 308 9.62 5.39 -21.11
C SER A 308 9.76 3.87 -20.94
N SER A 309 9.31 3.11 -21.92
CA SER A 309 9.43 1.64 -21.91
C SER A 309 10.88 1.18 -21.81
N GLU A 310 11.80 1.89 -22.46
CA GLU A 310 13.23 1.61 -22.42
C GLU A 310 13.80 1.85 -21.02
N GLU A 311 13.48 3.00 -20.42
CA GLU A 311 13.93 3.30 -19.05
C GLU A 311 13.37 2.31 -18.02
N ARG A 312 12.09 1.91 -18.12
CA ARG A 312 11.49 0.89 -17.25
C ARG A 312 12.24 -0.44 -17.32
N ALA A 313 12.65 -0.86 -18.52
CA ALA A 313 13.41 -2.08 -18.71
C ALA A 313 14.78 -2.07 -18.00
N HIS A 314 15.34 -0.90 -17.77
CA HIS A 314 16.63 -0.72 -17.08
C HIS A 314 16.49 -0.58 -15.54
N VAL A 315 15.28 -0.54 -14.99
CA VAL A 315 15.09 -0.55 -13.54
C VAL A 315 15.23 -1.98 -13.04
N ALA A 316 16.36 -2.30 -12.38
CA ALA A 316 16.58 -3.64 -11.84
C ALA A 316 15.73 -3.88 -10.59
N ASP A 317 15.66 -2.92 -9.67
CA ASP A 317 14.88 -3.05 -8.44
C ASP A 317 14.51 -1.72 -7.80
N SER A 318 13.60 -1.78 -6.80
CA SER A 318 13.11 -0.64 -6.06
C SER A 318 12.92 -0.98 -4.58
N HIS A 319 13.24 -0.04 -3.69
CA HIS A 319 13.00 -0.11 -2.25
C HIS A 319 12.10 1.06 -1.81
N ILE A 320 11.13 0.79 -0.94
CA ILE A 320 10.20 1.80 -0.42
C ILE A 320 10.19 1.73 1.11
N GLY A 321 11.04 2.51 1.74
CA GLY A 321 11.05 2.72 3.19
C GLY A 321 10.01 3.75 3.65
N ALA A 322 9.95 4.00 4.95
CA ALA A 322 9.09 5.04 5.53
C ALA A 322 9.62 6.44 5.23
N GLN A 323 10.94 6.62 5.33
CA GLN A 323 11.60 7.93 5.25
C GLN A 323 12.44 8.12 4.00
N TRP A 324 12.79 7.06 3.31
CA TRP A 324 13.61 7.08 2.12
C TRP A 324 13.19 6.04 1.11
N MET A 325 13.62 6.19 -0.13
CA MET A 325 13.37 5.27 -1.22
C MET A 325 14.65 5.06 -2.02
N ALA A 326 14.75 3.94 -2.72
CA ALA A 326 15.87 3.66 -3.60
C ALA A 326 15.42 2.94 -4.88
N GLN A 327 16.18 3.16 -5.95
CA GLN A 327 16.00 2.47 -7.22
C GLN A 327 17.35 2.10 -7.81
N ILE A 328 17.50 0.85 -8.21
CA ILE A 328 18.66 0.39 -8.99
C ILE A 328 18.30 0.53 -10.46
N ASN A 329 19.05 1.34 -11.20
CA ASN A 329 18.85 1.57 -12.63
C ASN A 329 20.19 1.58 -13.40
N SER A 330 20.15 1.87 -14.70
CA SER A 330 21.34 1.90 -15.55
C SER A 330 22.40 2.95 -15.14
N LYS A 331 22.02 3.95 -14.35
CA LYS A 331 22.93 5.02 -13.87
C LYS A 331 23.62 4.64 -12.56
N GLY A 332 23.12 3.63 -11.85
CA GLY A 332 23.60 3.22 -10.53
C GLY A 332 22.47 3.07 -9.53
N LEU A 333 22.75 3.39 -8.26
CA LEU A 333 21.78 3.43 -7.19
C LEU A 333 21.27 4.86 -7.02
N GLU A 334 20.03 5.10 -7.34
CA GLU A 334 19.33 6.37 -7.11
C GLU A 334 18.65 6.34 -5.75
N LEU A 335 19.01 7.28 -4.87
CA LEU A 335 18.53 7.39 -3.49
C LEU A 335 17.73 8.67 -3.31
N PHE A 336 16.59 8.56 -2.62
CA PHE A 336 15.70 9.64 -2.24
C PHE A 336 15.66 9.69 -0.70
N CYS A 337 16.63 10.37 -0.09
CA CYS A 337 16.84 10.39 1.36
C CYS A 337 15.82 11.23 2.13
N GLU A 338 15.12 12.12 1.45
CA GLU A 338 13.95 12.82 1.99
C GLU A 338 12.73 12.40 1.17
N ARG A 339 11.82 11.66 1.78
CA ARG A 339 10.62 11.08 1.14
C ARG A 339 9.78 12.09 0.34
N ALA A 340 9.81 13.34 0.72
CA ALA A 340 9.07 14.40 0.08
C ALA A 340 9.98 15.32 -0.76
N SER A 341 11.24 14.97 -0.97
CA SER A 341 12.16 15.70 -1.83
C SER A 341 12.06 15.17 -3.27
N ASP A 342 11.90 16.08 -4.22
CA ASP A 342 12.07 15.76 -5.65
C ASP A 342 13.55 15.52 -6.01
N ARG A 343 14.44 15.66 -5.05
CA ARG A 343 15.89 15.49 -5.25
C ARG A 343 16.28 14.06 -4.95
N SER A 344 16.89 13.42 -5.93
CA SER A 344 17.59 12.16 -5.77
C SER A 344 19.08 12.36 -5.89
N GLU A 345 19.83 11.49 -5.27
CA GLU A 345 21.28 11.38 -5.46
C GLU A 345 21.61 10.03 -6.09
N VAL A 346 22.40 10.04 -7.16
CA VAL A 346 22.82 8.81 -7.85
C VAL A 346 24.23 8.46 -7.39
N LEU A 347 24.33 7.35 -6.66
CA LEU A 347 25.63 6.80 -6.26
C LEU A 347 26.10 5.73 -7.25
N PRO A 348 27.40 5.73 -7.62
CA PRO A 348 27.94 4.65 -8.43
C PRO A 348 27.90 3.35 -7.63
N LEU A 349 27.53 2.26 -8.28
CA LEU A 349 27.72 0.92 -7.74
C LEU A 349 29.20 0.52 -7.78
N PRO A 350 29.66 -0.42 -6.94
CA PRO A 350 31.02 -0.92 -6.98
C PRO A 350 31.47 -1.33 -8.39
N ALA A 351 32.67 -0.94 -8.76
CA ALA A 351 33.16 -1.08 -10.13
C ALA A 351 33.12 -2.54 -10.62
N GLY A 352 32.59 -2.75 -11.82
CA GLY A 352 32.49 -4.07 -12.45
C GLY A 352 31.39 -4.98 -11.90
N LYS A 353 30.59 -4.51 -10.93
CA LYS A 353 29.49 -5.31 -10.35
C LYS A 353 28.15 -4.96 -10.99
N VAL A 354 27.34 -5.99 -11.22
CA VAL A 354 25.96 -5.88 -11.73
C VAL A 354 25.01 -6.19 -10.59
N ALA A 355 24.25 -5.19 -10.15
CA ALA A 355 23.29 -5.37 -9.07
C ALA A 355 22.06 -6.16 -9.57
N LEU A 356 21.58 -7.08 -8.73
CA LEU A 356 20.40 -7.91 -8.99
C LEU A 356 19.15 -7.37 -8.31
N GLY A 357 19.28 -6.89 -7.07
CA GLY A 357 18.16 -6.40 -6.30
C GLY A 357 18.46 -6.16 -4.82
N PHE A 358 17.41 -5.86 -4.06
CA PHE A 358 17.49 -5.59 -2.63
C PHE A 358 17.14 -6.84 -1.82
N LEU A 359 17.92 -7.08 -0.75
CA LEU A 359 17.72 -8.18 0.19
C LEU A 359 17.37 -7.64 1.57
N TYR A 360 16.35 -8.23 2.20
CA TYR A 360 15.84 -7.85 3.53
C TYR A 360 16.12 -8.96 4.54
N LEU A 361 17.41 -9.22 4.79
CA LEU A 361 17.90 -10.35 5.60
C LEU A 361 17.55 -10.24 7.09
N GLN A 362 17.38 -9.04 7.60
CA GLN A 362 16.99 -8.78 9.01
C GLN A 362 15.47 -8.65 9.18
N GLY A 363 14.75 -8.54 8.10
CA GLY A 363 13.32 -8.27 8.00
C GLY A 363 13.07 -7.07 7.10
N TYR A 364 11.85 -6.99 6.58
CA TYR A 364 11.39 -5.79 5.90
C TYR A 364 10.94 -4.79 6.96
N ASP A 365 11.84 -3.92 7.35
CA ASP A 365 11.57 -2.82 8.28
C ASP A 365 11.57 -1.49 7.52
N ARG A 366 10.42 -0.83 7.49
CA ARG A 366 10.27 0.48 6.85
C ARG A 366 11.02 1.60 7.57
N GLY A 367 11.34 1.41 8.86
CA GLY A 367 12.14 2.35 9.65
C GLY A 367 13.64 2.20 9.44
N SER A 368 14.09 1.13 8.80
CA SER A 368 15.51 0.91 8.53
C SER A 368 16.06 2.01 7.62
N HIS A 369 17.23 2.53 7.98
CA HIS A 369 17.98 3.49 7.17
C HIS A 369 18.89 2.83 6.14
N GLU A 370 18.90 1.49 6.08
CA GLU A 370 19.76 0.72 5.19
C GLU A 370 19.04 -0.50 4.60
N VAL A 371 19.53 -0.95 3.46
CA VAL A 371 19.13 -2.18 2.78
C VAL A 371 20.37 -2.86 2.19
N VAL A 372 20.33 -4.17 1.98
CA VAL A 372 21.43 -4.91 1.35
C VAL A 372 21.19 -5.01 -0.15
N ILE A 373 22.19 -4.69 -0.97
CA ILE A 373 22.20 -4.91 -2.42
C ILE A 373 22.93 -6.21 -2.69
N SER A 374 22.38 -7.07 -3.54
CA SER A 374 23.07 -8.24 -4.05
C SER A 374 23.57 -8.02 -5.48
N PHE A 375 24.71 -8.64 -5.80
CA PHE A 375 25.34 -8.57 -7.10
C PHE A 375 25.41 -9.95 -7.80
N ALA A 376 25.56 -9.92 -9.12
CA ALA A 376 25.59 -11.12 -9.95
C ALA A 376 26.75 -12.08 -9.65
N ASP A 377 27.80 -11.59 -9.01
CA ASP A 377 28.93 -12.39 -8.52
C ASP A 377 28.68 -12.98 -7.11
N GLY A 378 27.52 -12.75 -6.53
CA GLY A 378 27.14 -13.19 -5.18
C GLY A 378 27.62 -12.27 -4.06
N SER A 379 28.44 -11.26 -4.34
CA SER A 379 28.85 -10.27 -3.35
C SER A 379 27.69 -9.38 -2.91
N LEU A 380 27.85 -8.73 -1.75
CA LEU A 380 26.83 -7.87 -1.14
C LEU A 380 27.39 -6.48 -0.85
N ALA A 381 26.51 -5.49 -0.81
CA ALA A 381 26.80 -4.16 -0.29
C ALA A 381 25.62 -3.67 0.58
N LYS A 382 25.90 -2.83 1.58
CA LYS A 382 24.89 -2.03 2.25
C LYS A 382 24.69 -0.73 1.51
N ALA A 383 23.46 -0.26 1.47
CA ALA A 383 23.13 1.05 0.93
C ALA A 383 22.00 1.68 1.73
N GLY A 384 21.95 3.00 1.77
CA GLY A 384 20.89 3.67 2.50
C GLY A 384 21.07 5.17 2.64
N CYS A 385 20.25 5.75 3.50
CA CYS A 385 20.25 7.15 3.84
C CYS A 385 20.48 7.32 5.34
N ASN A 386 21.70 7.68 5.72
CA ASN A 386 22.01 7.94 7.12
C ASN A 386 21.65 9.37 7.50
N PRO A 387 20.91 9.62 8.60
CA PRO A 387 20.53 10.96 9.02
C PRO A 387 21.71 11.90 9.29
N SER A 388 22.89 11.36 9.63
CA SER A 388 24.07 12.14 10.02
C SER A 388 25.02 12.47 8.85
N PHE A 389 25.13 11.59 7.85
CA PHE A 389 26.09 11.78 6.76
C PHE A 389 25.50 11.59 5.34
N GLY A 390 24.19 11.33 5.26
CA GLY A 390 23.48 11.26 3.97
C GLY A 390 23.52 9.89 3.30
N PRO A 391 23.38 9.83 1.96
CA PRO A 391 23.33 8.60 1.20
C PRO A 391 24.69 7.90 1.15
N PHE A 392 24.68 6.56 1.16
CA PHE A 392 25.89 5.75 1.17
C PHE A 392 25.72 4.41 0.43
N VAL A 393 26.84 3.84 -0.03
CA VAL A 393 27.00 2.46 -0.50
C VAL A 393 28.32 1.92 0.04
N GLU A 394 28.29 0.78 0.74
CA GLU A 394 29.46 0.14 1.37
C GLU A 394 29.49 -1.35 1.06
N GLU A 395 30.61 -1.86 0.54
CA GLU A 395 30.80 -3.28 0.28
C GLU A 395 30.82 -4.08 1.59
N MET A 396 30.20 -5.26 1.57
CA MET A 396 30.16 -6.18 2.71
C MET A 396 31.17 -7.33 2.50
N ASN A 397 31.76 -7.80 3.60
CA ASN A 397 32.60 -9.01 3.60
C ASN A 397 31.78 -10.31 3.61
N GLN A 398 30.58 -10.28 3.02
CA GLN A 398 29.67 -11.41 2.91
C GLN A 398 29.31 -11.66 1.45
N SER A 399 29.07 -12.92 1.12
CA SER A 399 28.62 -13.32 -0.21
C SER A 399 27.77 -14.58 -0.12
N PHE A 400 26.91 -14.77 -1.11
CA PHE A 400 26.19 -16.03 -1.33
C PHE A 400 26.84 -16.80 -2.50
N SER A 401 26.92 -18.12 -2.36
CA SER A 401 27.41 -19.00 -3.44
C SER A 401 26.51 -18.97 -4.69
N THR A 402 25.20 -18.74 -4.48
CA THR A 402 24.24 -18.49 -5.55
C THR A 402 23.70 -17.08 -5.35
N PRO A 403 23.86 -16.19 -6.35
CA PRO A 403 23.37 -14.82 -6.25
C PRO A 403 21.85 -14.77 -6.14
N LEU A 404 21.33 -14.09 -5.11
CA LEU A 404 19.90 -13.90 -4.92
C LEU A 404 19.46 -12.57 -5.52
N LYS A 405 18.38 -12.54 -6.26
CA LYS A 405 17.79 -11.27 -6.73
C LYS A 405 16.90 -10.62 -5.68
N ARG A 406 16.36 -11.42 -4.74
CA ARG A 406 15.47 -10.97 -3.67
C ARG A 406 15.59 -11.88 -2.46
N ALA A 407 15.48 -11.31 -1.26
CA ALA A 407 15.30 -12.09 -0.05
C ALA A 407 14.49 -11.33 1.00
N TYR A 408 13.69 -12.06 1.78
CA TYR A 408 12.91 -11.52 2.90
C TYR A 408 12.98 -12.44 4.11
N LYS A 409 13.07 -11.84 5.30
CA LYS A 409 12.84 -12.56 6.55
C LYS A 409 11.36 -12.51 6.87
N VAL A 410 10.72 -13.66 6.92
CA VAL A 410 9.29 -13.83 7.21
C VAL A 410 9.16 -14.89 8.29
N ASP A 411 8.48 -14.56 9.38
CA ASP A 411 8.27 -15.47 10.54
C ASP A 411 9.54 -16.18 10.99
N GLY A 412 10.61 -15.38 11.18
CA GLY A 412 11.92 -15.88 11.63
C GLY A 412 12.76 -16.61 10.57
N THR A 413 12.18 -16.94 9.42
CA THR A 413 12.87 -17.63 8.30
C THR A 413 13.25 -16.62 7.21
N VAL A 414 14.49 -16.68 6.73
CA VAL A 414 14.92 -15.89 5.57
C VAL A 414 14.70 -16.72 4.30
N TRP A 415 13.90 -16.16 3.40
CA TRP A 415 13.59 -16.72 2.08
C TRP A 415 14.30 -15.92 1.01
N GLY A 416 14.93 -16.60 0.04
CA GLY A 416 15.56 -15.96 -1.10
C GLY A 416 15.08 -16.57 -2.41
N ILE A 417 15.18 -15.80 -3.49
CA ILE A 417 14.97 -16.27 -4.87
C ILE A 417 16.12 -15.83 -5.74
N ASP A 418 16.61 -16.74 -6.58
CA ASP A 418 17.66 -16.44 -7.57
C ASP A 418 17.07 -15.94 -8.91
N GLN A 419 17.95 -15.68 -9.87
CA GLN A 419 17.55 -15.25 -11.22
C GLN A 419 16.86 -16.36 -12.03
N GLN A 420 17.08 -17.62 -11.67
CA GLN A 420 16.47 -18.80 -12.30
C GLN A 420 15.11 -19.13 -11.71
N GLY A 421 14.66 -18.37 -10.69
CA GLY A 421 13.35 -18.58 -10.04
C GLY A 421 13.35 -19.71 -9.01
N GLN A 422 14.53 -20.22 -8.62
CA GLN A 422 14.62 -21.16 -7.51
C GLN A 422 14.50 -20.42 -6.19
N ILE A 423 13.60 -20.89 -5.34
CA ILE A 423 13.43 -20.38 -3.97
C ILE A 423 14.34 -21.14 -3.03
N TYR A 424 14.91 -20.44 -2.06
CA TYR A 424 15.79 -20.97 -1.02
C TYR A 424 15.34 -20.53 0.36
N GLU A 425 15.51 -21.40 1.33
CA GLU A 425 15.58 -21.05 2.75
C GLU A 425 17.05 -20.74 3.08
N VAL A 426 17.32 -19.59 3.68
CA VAL A 426 18.67 -19.21 4.09
C VAL A 426 18.89 -19.65 5.54
N GLN A 427 19.74 -20.65 5.74
CA GLN A 427 20.08 -21.20 7.06
C GLN A 427 21.60 -21.06 7.29
N ASN A 428 21.99 -20.30 8.34
CA ASN A 428 23.43 -20.09 8.66
C ASN A 428 24.27 -19.65 7.46
N ASN A 429 23.77 -18.73 6.64
CA ASN A 429 24.37 -18.27 5.37
C ASN A 429 24.48 -19.34 4.28
N GLN A 430 23.86 -20.50 4.44
CA GLN A 430 23.74 -21.52 3.41
C GLN A 430 22.36 -21.44 2.76
N LEU A 431 22.31 -21.71 1.45
CA LEU A 431 21.09 -21.71 0.66
C LEU A 431 20.59 -23.15 0.54
N VAL A 432 19.45 -23.43 1.19
CA VAL A 432 18.78 -24.72 1.10
C VAL A 432 17.63 -24.58 0.10
N PRO A 433 17.67 -25.29 -1.05
CA PRO A 433 16.62 -25.17 -2.06
C PRO A 433 15.27 -25.59 -1.50
N PHE A 434 14.26 -24.73 -1.66
CA PHE A 434 12.89 -25.06 -1.37
C PHE A 434 12.23 -25.68 -2.60
N GLN A 435 11.62 -26.85 -2.42
CA GLN A 435 10.92 -27.55 -3.49
C GLN A 435 9.47 -27.82 -3.07
N SER A 436 8.53 -27.49 -3.95
CA SER A 436 7.13 -27.85 -3.83
C SER A 436 6.60 -28.29 -5.18
N LYS A 437 5.77 -29.31 -5.19
CA LYS A 437 5.10 -29.78 -6.41
C LYS A 437 4.07 -28.80 -6.92
N ASP A 438 3.61 -27.91 -6.05
CA ASP A 438 2.55 -26.94 -6.33
C ASP A 438 3.08 -25.61 -6.86
N LEU A 439 4.41 -25.40 -6.84
CA LEU A 439 5.05 -24.20 -7.36
C LEU A 439 5.72 -24.51 -8.70
N ASN A 440 5.30 -23.78 -9.72
CA ASN A 440 5.99 -23.70 -10.99
C ASN A 440 7.24 -22.78 -10.86
N PHE A 441 7.85 -22.44 -12.00
CA PHE A 441 8.95 -21.49 -12.05
C PHE A 441 8.54 -20.14 -11.42
N SER A 442 9.17 -19.79 -10.29
CA SER A 442 8.86 -18.58 -9.55
C SER A 442 9.52 -17.36 -10.20
N VAL A 443 8.76 -16.27 -10.29
CA VAL A 443 9.24 -15.01 -10.87
C VAL A 443 9.62 -14.03 -9.78
N GLU A 444 8.84 -13.95 -8.69
CA GLU A 444 9.05 -12.99 -7.62
C GLU A 444 8.55 -13.51 -6.28
N ILE A 445 9.10 -12.98 -5.19
CA ILE A 445 8.67 -13.25 -3.82
C ILE A 445 8.46 -11.94 -3.07
N ALA A 446 7.52 -11.95 -2.10
CA ALA A 446 7.29 -10.82 -1.20
C ALA A 446 6.79 -11.31 0.17
N PRO A 447 7.00 -10.56 1.26
CA PRO A 447 6.41 -10.89 2.55
C PRO A 447 4.89 -10.70 2.50
N TYR A 448 4.18 -11.51 3.25
CA TYR A 448 2.73 -11.40 3.45
C TYR A 448 2.41 -11.44 4.93
N GLU A 449 1.62 -10.51 5.38
CA GLU A 449 1.11 -10.46 6.73
C GLU A 449 -0.32 -9.92 6.72
N ALA A 450 -1.22 -10.58 7.46
CA ALA A 450 -2.60 -10.16 7.62
C ALA A 450 -3.09 -10.50 9.03
N PHE A 451 -3.99 -9.69 9.57
CA PHE A 451 -4.67 -10.06 10.80
C PHE A 451 -5.55 -11.29 10.57
N ASP A 452 -5.47 -12.29 11.46
CA ASP A 452 -6.27 -13.51 11.39
C ASP A 452 -7.77 -13.19 11.39
N PHE A 453 -8.13 -12.11 12.04
CA PHE A 453 -9.45 -11.52 12.03
C PHE A 453 -10.02 -11.29 10.61
N PHE A 454 -9.19 -10.95 9.61
CA PHE A 454 -9.62 -10.76 8.23
C PHE A 454 -9.67 -12.06 7.42
N ASP A 455 -8.91 -13.07 7.82
CA ASP A 455 -8.86 -14.37 7.10
C ASP A 455 -10.05 -15.29 7.44
N SER A 456 -10.80 -14.97 8.49
CA SER A 456 -12.01 -15.69 8.90
C SER A 456 -13.27 -15.32 8.11
N LEU A 457 -13.13 -14.72 6.96
CA LEU A 457 -14.22 -14.37 6.04
C LEU A 457 -14.40 -15.43 4.95
#